data_b61eff746c2e1c6e5fa6ca1cf08ffde4
#
_entry.id   b61eff746c2e1c6e5fa6ca1cf08ffde4
#
_cell.length_a   1.000
_cell.length_b   1.000
_cell.length_c   1.000
_cell.angle_alpha   90.00
_cell.angle_beta   90.00
_cell.angle_gamma   90.00
#
_symmetry.space_group_name_H-M   'P 1'
#
loop_
_entity.id
_entity.type
_entity.pdbx_description
1 polymer ?
#
loop_
_entity_poly.entity_id
_entity_poly.type
_entity_poly.pdbx_seq_one_letter_code
_entity_poly.pdbx_strand_id
1 'polypeptide(L)'
;MIRILLAEDHALVRDGLKSLLAAEEDITVVGEADNGIDAVALARELEPDIVLMDIGMQGLNGVEATRELTKFDLALKVVALSMHSDVRYVSRMLQAGARGYLLKDSAFEELVNGIRAVVADKLFLSPEITEVVVSDYLQQLDKGAESP
;
A
#
# COMPACT_ATOMS: atom_id res chain seq x y z
N MET A 1 17.46 -9.67 0.02
CA MET A 1 16.88 -8.94 1.16
C MET A 1 15.86 -7.93 0.65
N ILE A 2 14.63 -8.01 1.12
CA ILE A 2 13.58 -7.07 0.75
C ILE A 2 13.68 -5.86 1.68
N ARG A 3 13.89 -4.68 1.11
CA ARG A 3 14.08 -3.44 1.85
C ARG A 3 12.76 -2.66 1.87
N ILE A 4 12.27 -2.34 3.06
CA ILE A 4 10.96 -1.73 3.24
C ILE A 4 11.07 -0.39 3.95
N LEU A 5 10.41 0.63 3.41
CA LEU A 5 10.14 1.89 4.09
C LEU A 5 8.71 1.83 4.64
N LEU A 6 8.57 2.12 5.92
CA LEU A 6 7.28 2.07 6.60
C LEU A 6 6.78 3.48 6.86
N ALA A 7 5.68 3.86 6.22
CA ALA A 7 5.04 5.17 6.37
C ALA A 7 3.70 5.02 7.07
N GLU A 8 3.68 5.30 8.36
CA GLU A 8 2.53 5.13 9.25
C GLU A 8 2.59 6.15 10.38
N ASP A 9 1.53 6.89 10.60
CA ASP A 9 1.50 7.95 11.63
C ASP A 9 1.12 7.44 13.03
N HIS A 10 0.53 6.26 13.16
CA HIS A 10 0.20 5.67 14.45
C HIS A 10 1.40 4.88 14.97
N ALA A 11 2.06 5.40 16.02
CA ALA A 11 3.28 4.80 16.55
C ALA A 11 3.09 3.33 16.96
N LEU A 12 1.95 3.01 17.58
CA LEU A 12 1.67 1.64 18.02
C LEU A 12 1.53 0.67 16.85
N VAL A 13 0.82 1.09 15.80
CA VAL A 13 0.67 0.28 14.58
C VAL A 13 2.02 0.12 13.90
N ARG A 14 2.78 1.19 13.80
CA ARG A 14 4.12 1.17 13.19
C ARG A 14 5.05 0.21 13.92
N ASP A 15 5.08 0.26 15.25
CA ASP A 15 5.92 -0.64 16.05
C ASP A 15 5.50 -2.11 15.89
N GLY A 16 4.20 -2.38 15.84
CA GLY A 16 3.70 -3.73 15.62
C GLY A 16 4.09 -4.29 14.25
N LEU A 17 3.96 -3.47 13.21
CA LEU A 17 4.35 -3.86 11.85
C LEU A 17 5.86 -4.11 11.77
N LYS A 18 6.66 -3.26 12.40
CA LYS A 18 8.12 -3.45 12.46
C LYS A 18 8.49 -4.77 13.11
N SER A 19 7.85 -5.10 14.25
CA SER A 19 8.12 -6.35 14.95
C SER A 19 7.78 -7.56 14.09
N LEU A 20 6.66 -7.50 13.38
CA LEU A 20 6.25 -8.57 12.49
C LEU A 20 7.24 -8.78 11.35
N LEU A 21 7.68 -7.69 10.75
CA LEU A 21 8.65 -7.75 9.64
C LEU A 21 10.03 -8.19 10.10
N ALA A 22 10.44 -7.80 11.30
CA ALA A 22 11.73 -8.17 11.86
C ALA A 22 11.86 -9.68 12.13
N ALA A 23 10.73 -10.38 12.24
CA ALA A 23 10.75 -11.84 12.43
C ALA A 23 11.12 -12.59 11.16
N GLU A 24 11.12 -11.92 9.99
CA GLU A 24 11.46 -12.54 8.72
C GLU A 24 12.92 -12.26 8.36
N GLU A 25 13.67 -13.32 8.03
CA GLU A 25 15.10 -13.22 7.75
C GLU A 25 15.42 -12.45 6.47
N ASP A 26 14.51 -12.49 5.49
CA ASP A 26 14.71 -11.90 4.16
C ASP A 26 14.10 -10.51 4.02
N ILE A 27 13.61 -9.91 5.11
CA ILE A 27 12.97 -8.60 5.10
C ILE A 27 13.68 -7.67 6.10
N THR A 28 13.92 -6.44 5.68
CA THR A 28 14.47 -5.42 6.58
C THR A 28 13.73 -4.11 6.42
N VAL A 29 13.41 -3.45 7.52
CA VAL A 29 12.84 -2.09 7.52
C VAL A 29 14.01 -1.12 7.51
N VAL A 30 14.16 -0.37 6.42
CA VAL A 30 15.29 0.54 6.22
C VAL A 30 14.99 1.96 6.66
N GLY A 31 13.74 2.28 6.91
CA GLY A 31 13.37 3.61 7.39
C GLY A 31 11.90 3.68 7.78
N GLU A 32 11.56 4.75 8.48
CA GLU A 32 10.20 5.02 8.95
C GLU A 32 9.86 6.48 8.71
N ALA A 33 8.60 6.73 8.38
CA ALA A 33 8.07 8.08 8.25
C ALA A 33 6.68 8.14 8.90
N ASP A 34 6.32 9.28 9.45
CA ASP A 34 5.01 9.50 10.06
C ASP A 34 4.12 10.43 9.24
N ASN A 35 4.57 10.82 8.06
CA ASN A 35 3.81 11.69 7.15
C ASN A 35 4.25 11.43 5.71
N GLY A 36 3.42 11.90 4.75
CA GLY A 36 3.67 11.65 3.33
C GLY A 36 4.88 12.38 2.76
N ILE A 37 5.16 13.58 3.25
CA ILE A 37 6.29 14.37 2.76
C ILE A 37 7.61 13.68 3.10
N ASP A 38 7.76 13.26 4.36
CA ASP A 38 8.95 12.54 4.81
C ASP A 38 9.06 11.16 4.14
N ALA A 39 7.93 10.49 3.90
CA ALA A 39 7.91 9.21 3.21
C ALA A 39 8.50 9.34 1.80
N VAL A 40 8.09 10.36 1.05
CA VAL A 40 8.62 10.61 -0.29
C VAL A 40 10.11 10.92 -0.25
N ALA A 41 10.53 11.80 0.67
CA ALA A 41 11.94 12.19 0.81
C ALA A 41 12.82 10.98 1.16
N LEU A 42 12.39 10.17 2.13
CA LEU A 42 13.13 8.98 2.55
C LEU A 42 13.18 7.91 1.45
N ALA A 43 12.09 7.75 0.71
CA ALA A 43 12.08 6.79 -0.40
C ALA A 43 13.09 7.15 -1.48
N ARG A 44 13.23 8.43 -1.78
CA ARG A 44 14.23 8.91 -2.74
C ARG A 44 15.66 8.69 -2.24
N GLU A 45 15.87 8.88 -0.94
CA GLU A 45 17.19 8.72 -0.32
C GLU A 45 17.58 7.25 -0.16
N LEU A 46 16.66 6.44 0.37
CA LEU A 46 16.96 5.06 0.75
C LEU A 46 16.76 4.03 -0.36
N GLU A 47 16.00 4.39 -1.38
CA GLU A 47 15.67 3.51 -2.51
C GLU A 47 15.18 2.12 -2.05
N PRO A 48 14.07 2.07 -1.27
CA PRO A 48 13.54 0.79 -0.81
C PRO A 48 12.91 0.00 -1.96
N ASP A 49 12.71 -1.29 -1.76
CA ASP A 49 11.99 -2.13 -2.72
C ASP A 49 10.48 -1.90 -2.60
N ILE A 50 10.00 -1.72 -1.37
CA ILE A 50 8.58 -1.50 -1.09
C ILE A 50 8.41 -0.35 -0.09
N VAL A 51 7.39 0.46 -0.32
CA VAL A 51 6.90 1.42 0.67
C VAL A 51 5.54 0.93 1.16
N LEU A 52 5.42 0.67 2.45
CA LEU A 52 4.11 0.46 3.10
C LEU A 52 3.57 1.85 3.41
N MET A 53 2.47 2.23 2.76
CA MET A 53 1.97 3.58 2.80
C MET A 53 0.58 3.65 3.43
N ASP A 54 0.50 4.22 4.63
CA ASP A 54 -0.79 4.56 5.22
C ASP A 54 -1.42 5.70 4.43
N ILE A 55 -2.61 5.50 3.90
CA ILE A 55 -3.28 6.52 3.08
C ILE A 55 -3.91 7.62 3.92
N GLY A 56 -4.03 7.43 5.22
CA GLY A 56 -4.67 8.40 6.12
C GLY A 56 -3.72 9.38 6.80
N MET A 57 -2.45 9.42 6.43
CA MET A 57 -1.47 10.30 7.07
C MET A 57 -1.73 11.78 6.77
N GLN A 58 -1.30 12.62 7.71
CA GLN A 58 -1.37 14.07 7.55
C GLN A 58 -0.30 14.60 6.60
N GLY A 59 -0.51 15.83 6.15
CA GLY A 59 0.38 16.47 5.17
C GLY A 59 0.06 15.98 3.77
N LEU A 60 1.08 15.57 3.01
CA LEU A 60 0.88 14.94 1.73
C LEU A 60 0.22 13.58 1.97
N ASN A 61 -1.01 13.39 1.48
CA ASN A 61 -1.75 12.15 1.72
C ASN A 61 -1.15 10.97 0.97
N GLY A 62 -1.55 9.75 1.34
CA GLY A 62 -0.98 8.54 0.78
C GLY A 62 -1.17 8.38 -0.73
N VAL A 63 -2.29 8.89 -1.27
CA VAL A 63 -2.55 8.83 -2.72
C VAL A 63 -1.55 9.72 -3.47
N GLU A 64 -1.39 10.96 -3.02
CA GLU A 64 -0.45 11.88 -3.66
C GLU A 64 0.99 11.42 -3.51
N ALA A 65 1.37 10.93 -2.32
CA ALA A 65 2.69 10.38 -2.07
C ALA A 65 2.97 9.19 -3.00
N THR A 66 2.00 8.29 -3.16
CA THR A 66 2.13 7.14 -4.06
C THR A 66 2.31 7.59 -5.50
N ARG A 67 1.53 8.57 -5.93
CA ARG A 67 1.63 9.10 -7.30
C ARG A 67 3.02 9.68 -7.56
N GLU A 68 3.56 10.45 -6.61
CA GLU A 68 4.92 10.98 -6.75
C GLU A 68 5.97 9.90 -6.81
N LEU A 69 5.88 8.90 -5.93
CA LEU A 69 6.85 7.81 -5.86
C LEU A 69 6.86 6.95 -7.12
N THR A 70 5.69 6.62 -7.65
CA THR A 70 5.60 5.77 -8.83
C THR A 70 6.02 6.48 -10.10
N LYS A 71 5.95 7.81 -10.15
CA LYS A 71 6.51 8.61 -11.24
C LYS A 71 8.03 8.67 -11.15
N PHE A 72 8.56 8.76 -9.94
CA PHE A 72 9.98 8.89 -9.68
C PHE A 72 10.74 7.60 -10.00
N ASP A 73 10.19 6.46 -9.63
CA ASP A 73 10.86 5.16 -9.77
C ASP A 73 9.82 4.07 -10.07
N LEU A 74 9.85 3.54 -11.28
CA LEU A 74 8.94 2.49 -11.71
C LEU A 74 9.23 1.13 -11.05
N ALA A 75 10.44 0.93 -10.53
CA ALA A 75 10.80 -0.29 -9.83
C ALA A 75 10.32 -0.30 -8.37
N LEU A 76 10.06 0.88 -7.81
CA LEU A 76 9.54 1.01 -6.46
C LEU A 76 8.08 0.58 -6.41
N LYS A 77 7.74 -0.22 -5.42
CA LYS A 77 6.37 -0.72 -5.27
C LYS A 77 5.75 -0.17 -4.01
N VAL A 78 4.51 0.27 -4.10
CA VAL A 78 3.76 0.81 -2.97
C VAL A 78 2.65 -0.16 -2.58
N VAL A 79 2.59 -0.49 -1.29
CA VAL A 79 1.50 -1.26 -0.70
C VAL A 79 0.74 -0.34 0.25
N ALA A 80 -0.53 -0.11 -0.04
CA ALA A 80 -1.36 0.76 0.77
C ALA A 80 -1.81 0.07 2.05
N LEU A 81 -1.84 0.83 3.14
CA LEU A 81 -2.45 0.43 4.41
C LEU A 81 -3.63 1.38 4.66
N SER A 82 -4.82 0.84 4.95
CA SER A 82 -6.00 1.67 5.11
C SER A 82 -6.99 1.10 6.10
N MET A 83 -7.70 1.98 6.78
CA MET A 83 -8.89 1.63 7.56
C MET A 83 -10.12 1.47 6.65
N HIS A 84 -10.02 1.87 5.38
CA HIS A 84 -11.17 2.00 4.48
C HIS A 84 -11.22 0.90 3.42
N SER A 85 -12.39 0.27 3.29
CA SER A 85 -12.67 -0.68 2.21
C SER A 85 -13.50 -0.05 1.07
N ASP A 86 -13.78 1.25 1.15
CA ASP A 86 -14.54 1.97 0.14
C ASP A 86 -13.80 1.93 -1.20
N VAL A 87 -14.51 1.52 -2.25
CA VAL A 87 -13.93 1.37 -3.60
C VAL A 87 -13.28 2.65 -4.12
N ARG A 88 -13.75 3.82 -3.69
CA ARG A 88 -13.17 5.10 -4.13
C ARG A 88 -11.73 5.26 -3.66
N TYR A 89 -11.43 4.89 -2.41
CA TYR A 89 -10.06 4.92 -1.89
C TYR A 89 -9.19 3.89 -2.58
N VAL A 90 -9.72 2.67 -2.75
CA VAL A 90 -9.01 1.58 -3.42
C VAL A 90 -8.65 2.00 -4.86
N SER A 91 -9.65 2.52 -5.60
CA SER A 91 -9.44 2.94 -6.99
C SER A 91 -8.39 4.03 -7.10
N ARG A 92 -8.42 5.03 -6.21
CA ARG A 92 -7.44 6.12 -6.22
C ARG A 92 -6.02 5.62 -5.99
N MET A 93 -5.85 4.69 -5.05
CA MET A 93 -4.53 4.14 -4.77
C MET A 93 -4.01 3.30 -5.92
N LEU A 94 -4.86 2.46 -6.51
CA LEU A 94 -4.47 1.65 -7.66
C LEU A 94 -4.14 2.52 -8.88
N GLN A 95 -4.93 3.56 -9.13
CA GLN A 95 -4.66 4.51 -10.20
C GLN A 95 -3.37 5.30 -9.96
N ALA A 96 -3.03 5.57 -8.71
CA ALA A 96 -1.80 6.24 -8.35
C ALA A 96 -0.57 5.33 -8.52
N GLY A 97 -0.77 4.03 -8.72
CA GLY A 97 0.30 3.08 -8.98
C GLY A 97 0.55 2.08 -7.87
N ALA A 98 -0.27 2.03 -6.83
CA ALA A 98 -0.12 1.04 -5.76
C ALA A 98 -0.27 -0.38 -6.31
N ARG A 99 0.56 -1.29 -5.83
CA ARG A 99 0.55 -2.70 -6.23
C ARG A 99 -0.05 -3.61 -5.17
N GLY A 100 -0.42 -3.05 -4.03
CA GLY A 100 -1.08 -3.77 -2.97
C GLY A 100 -1.98 -2.86 -2.16
N TYR A 101 -3.00 -3.44 -1.55
CA TYR A 101 -3.91 -2.71 -0.67
C TYR A 101 -4.32 -3.63 0.47
N LEU A 102 -3.92 -3.27 1.69
CA LEU A 102 -4.21 -4.04 2.89
C LEU A 102 -5.08 -3.22 3.83
N LEU A 103 -6.10 -3.86 4.39
CA LEU A 103 -6.85 -3.26 5.49
C LEU A 103 -6.04 -3.36 6.76
N LYS A 104 -6.01 -2.29 7.57
CA LYS A 104 -5.27 -2.29 8.84
C LYS A 104 -5.74 -3.39 9.80
N ASP A 105 -7.03 -3.72 9.78
CA ASP A 105 -7.60 -4.76 10.63
C ASP A 105 -7.02 -6.15 10.36
N SER A 106 -6.61 -6.42 9.13
CA SER A 106 -6.07 -7.72 8.73
C SER A 106 -4.60 -7.66 8.32
N ALA A 107 -3.96 -6.49 8.42
CA ALA A 107 -2.59 -6.30 7.95
C ALA A 107 -1.60 -7.22 8.66
N PHE A 108 -1.77 -7.45 9.97
CA PHE A 108 -0.85 -8.29 10.73
C PHE A 108 -0.84 -9.75 10.24
N GLU A 109 -1.96 -10.23 9.72
CA GLU A 109 -2.07 -11.60 9.20
C GLU A 109 -1.60 -11.73 7.76
N GLU A 110 -1.78 -10.66 6.97
CA GLU A 110 -1.58 -10.71 5.52
C GLU A 110 -0.30 -10.04 5.03
N LEU A 111 0.35 -9.25 5.89
CA LEU A 111 1.44 -8.36 5.50
C LEU A 111 2.58 -9.09 4.78
N VAL A 112 3.11 -10.14 5.39
CA VAL A 112 4.27 -10.84 4.84
C VAL A 112 3.94 -11.48 3.49
N ASN A 113 2.77 -12.12 3.38
CA ASN A 113 2.32 -12.71 2.12
C ASN A 113 2.11 -11.65 1.06
N GLY A 114 1.54 -10.51 1.45
CA GLY A 114 1.33 -9.39 0.53
C GLY A 114 2.64 -8.82 0.01
N ILE A 115 3.61 -8.63 0.88
CA ILE A 115 4.94 -8.15 0.49
C ILE A 115 5.60 -9.11 -0.49
N ARG A 116 5.59 -10.40 -0.21
CA ARG A 116 6.20 -11.39 -1.09
C ARG A 116 5.52 -11.45 -2.47
N ALA A 117 4.19 -11.32 -2.50
CA ALA A 117 3.45 -11.29 -3.76
C ALA A 117 3.83 -10.05 -4.58
N VAL A 118 3.87 -8.87 -3.94
CA VAL A 118 4.18 -7.62 -4.62
C VAL A 118 5.62 -7.61 -5.13
N VAL A 119 6.57 -8.14 -4.36
CA VAL A 119 7.96 -8.27 -4.80
C VAL A 119 8.05 -9.19 -6.03
N ALA A 120 7.17 -10.18 -6.12
CA ALA A 120 7.09 -11.09 -7.29
C ALA A 120 6.28 -10.50 -8.45
N ASP A 121 6.04 -9.20 -8.45
CA ASP A 121 5.29 -8.45 -9.47
C ASP A 121 3.82 -8.82 -9.57
N LYS A 122 3.23 -9.32 -8.47
CA LYS A 122 1.80 -9.61 -8.40
C LYS A 122 1.07 -8.49 -7.69
N LEU A 123 -0.17 -8.26 -8.08
CA LEU A 123 -1.08 -7.38 -7.36
C LEU A 123 -1.61 -8.14 -6.14
N PHE A 124 -1.55 -7.52 -4.96
CA PHE A 124 -2.11 -8.13 -3.75
C PHE A 124 -3.17 -7.23 -3.12
N LEU A 125 -4.36 -7.78 -2.92
CA LEU A 125 -5.47 -7.09 -2.26
C LEU A 125 -5.96 -7.96 -1.11
N SER A 126 -6.24 -7.34 0.05
CA SER A 126 -6.94 -8.05 1.13
C SER A 126 -8.22 -8.69 0.59
N PRO A 127 -8.64 -9.87 1.11
CA PRO A 127 -9.84 -10.52 0.58
C PRO A 127 -11.09 -9.65 0.54
N GLU A 128 -11.33 -8.83 1.57
CA GLU A 128 -12.46 -7.90 1.58
C GLU A 128 -12.36 -6.86 0.47
N ILE A 129 -11.15 -6.41 0.18
CA ILE A 129 -10.91 -5.43 -0.89
C ILE A 129 -11.14 -6.07 -2.25
N THR A 130 -10.73 -7.31 -2.42
CA THR A 130 -10.99 -8.06 -3.65
C THR A 130 -12.49 -8.14 -3.94
N GLU A 131 -13.31 -8.45 -2.93
CA GLU A 131 -14.76 -8.47 -3.09
C GLU A 131 -15.31 -7.11 -3.51
N VAL A 132 -14.85 -6.04 -2.88
CA VAL A 132 -15.30 -4.67 -3.19
C VAL A 132 -14.97 -4.31 -4.64
N VAL A 133 -13.75 -4.59 -5.07
CA VAL A 133 -13.29 -4.28 -6.43
C VAL A 133 -14.05 -5.09 -7.47
N VAL A 134 -14.23 -6.38 -7.24
CA VAL A 134 -14.96 -7.26 -8.17
C VAL A 134 -16.43 -6.84 -8.27
N SER A 135 -17.07 -6.57 -7.13
CA SER A 135 -18.47 -6.11 -7.11
C SER A 135 -18.66 -4.80 -7.89
N ASP A 136 -17.74 -3.85 -7.70
CA ASP A 136 -17.78 -2.58 -8.41
C ASP A 136 -17.61 -2.79 -9.92
N TYR A 137 -16.65 -3.64 -10.30
CA TYR A 137 -16.42 -3.97 -11.72
C TYR A 137 -17.66 -4.57 -12.36
N LEU A 138 -18.32 -5.50 -11.69
CA LEU A 138 -19.54 -6.13 -12.20
C LEU A 138 -20.67 -5.12 -12.35
N GLN A 139 -20.82 -4.18 -11.40
CA GLN A 139 -21.81 -3.10 -11.50
C GLN A 139 -21.50 -2.19 -12.68
N GLN A 140 -20.25 -1.87 -12.93
CA GLN A 140 -19.83 -1.05 -14.07
C GLN A 140 -20.18 -1.75 -15.40
N LEU A 141 -19.99 -3.06 -15.48
CA LEU A 141 -20.37 -3.83 -16.67
C LEU A 141 -21.87 -3.80 -16.90
N ASP A 142 -22.69 -3.96 -15.86
CA ASP A 142 -24.14 -3.90 -15.96
C ASP A 142 -24.60 -2.53 -16.45
N LYS A 143 -24.03 -1.46 -15.91
CA LYS A 143 -24.32 -0.09 -16.37
C LYS A 143 -23.93 0.10 -17.83
N GLY A 144 -22.79 -0.45 -18.24
CA GLY A 144 -22.35 -0.42 -19.63
C GLY A 144 -23.30 -1.17 -20.56
N ALA A 145 -23.82 -2.31 -20.11
CA ALA A 145 -24.78 -3.10 -20.88
C ALA A 145 -26.14 -2.43 -21.00
N GLU A 146 -26.54 -1.62 -20.02
CA GLU A 146 -27.80 -0.87 -20.01
C GLU A 146 -27.72 0.42 -20.81
N SER A 147 -26.52 0.91 -21.10
CA SER A 147 -26.35 2.13 -21.89
C SER A 147 -26.67 1.88 -23.36
N PRO A 148 -27.54 2.68 -23.98
CA PRO A 148 -27.84 2.53 -25.39
C PRO A 148 -26.68 2.88 -26.31
#